data_c7345f832593d487f641013e83d10cdb
#
_entry.id   c7345f832593d487f641013e83d10cdb
#
_cell.length_a   1.000
_cell.length_b   1.000
_cell.length_c   1.000
_cell.angle_alpha   90.00
_cell.angle_beta   90.00
_cell.angle_gamma   90.00
#
_symmetry.space_group_name_H-M   'P 1'
#
loop_
_entity.id
_entity.type
_entity.pdbx_description
1 polymer ?
#
loop_
_entity_poly.entity_id
_entity_poly.type
_entity_poly.pdbx_seq_one_letter_code
_entity_poly.pdbx_strand_id
1 'polypeptide(L)'
;MEIIEFIKDLTRSVTTDNWEPTDTGYQLATRNFFVKLRKSPESNIELVVEDPDGKDVARAAQKPAPEGADDDVTLRLAYLYQSLEKKPIDRISALDDVIRELRTGRGGR
;
A
#
# COMPACT_ATOMS: atom_id res chain seq x y z
N MET A 1 -7.03 17.01 -9.41
CA MET A 1 -6.16 15.85 -9.71
C MET A 1 -7.02 14.64 -10.04
N GLU A 2 -6.72 13.97 -11.12
CA GLU A 2 -7.43 12.77 -11.48
C GLU A 2 -6.98 11.62 -10.59
N ILE A 3 -7.89 10.68 -10.35
CA ILE A 3 -7.59 9.56 -9.44
C ILE A 3 -6.39 8.75 -9.92
N ILE A 4 -6.20 8.60 -11.22
CA ILE A 4 -5.09 7.83 -11.74
C ILE A 4 -3.75 8.50 -11.45
N GLU A 5 -3.69 9.82 -11.50
CA GLU A 5 -2.48 10.55 -11.14
C GLU A 5 -2.17 10.40 -9.66
N PHE A 6 -3.21 10.41 -8.83
CA PHE A 6 -3.07 10.18 -7.41
C PHE A 6 -2.50 8.78 -7.14
N ILE A 7 -3.00 7.77 -7.83
CA ILE A 7 -2.50 6.39 -7.68
C ILE A 7 -1.05 6.29 -8.11
N LYS A 8 -0.68 6.97 -9.19
CA LYS A 8 0.72 7.00 -9.63
C LYS A 8 1.63 7.62 -8.59
N ASP A 9 1.19 8.73 -7.99
CA ASP A 9 1.96 9.40 -6.95
C ASP A 9 2.12 8.51 -5.72
N LEU A 10 1.05 7.84 -5.31
CA LEU A 10 1.12 6.89 -4.20
C LEU A 10 2.12 5.76 -4.49
N THR A 11 2.13 5.27 -5.72
CA THR A 11 3.03 4.20 -6.10
C THR A 11 4.49 4.65 -6.01
N ARG A 12 4.78 5.89 -6.39
CA ARG A 12 6.14 6.43 -6.28
C ARG A 12 6.60 6.57 -4.84
N SER A 13 5.67 6.83 -3.93
CA SER A 13 5.98 7.09 -2.54
C SER A 13 6.02 5.85 -1.66
N VAL A 14 5.77 4.67 -2.22
CA VAL A 14 5.68 3.42 -1.45
C VAL A 14 6.92 3.16 -0.59
N THR A 15 8.10 3.54 -1.08
CA THR A 15 9.35 3.30 -0.34
C THR A 15 9.65 4.37 0.70
N THR A 16 8.97 5.51 0.63
CA THR A 16 9.24 6.66 1.51
C THR A 16 8.16 6.91 2.54
N ASP A 17 6.95 6.46 2.26
CA ASP A 17 5.81 6.69 3.15
C ASP A 17 5.59 5.51 4.09
N ASN A 18 5.02 5.82 5.24
CA ASN A 18 4.73 4.80 6.25
C ASN A 18 3.39 4.14 6.00
N TRP A 19 3.39 3.19 5.10
CA TRP A 19 2.22 2.34 4.90
C TRP A 19 2.19 1.27 5.97
N GLU A 20 1.04 1.06 6.57
CA GLU A 20 0.85 0.04 7.59
C GLU A 20 -0.05 -1.07 7.07
N PRO A 21 0.29 -2.33 7.33
CA PRO A 21 -0.60 -3.43 6.97
C PRO A 21 -1.85 -3.42 7.84
N THR A 22 -2.98 -3.79 7.25
CA THR A 22 -4.25 -3.94 7.95
C THR A 22 -4.79 -5.34 7.67
N ASP A 23 -5.91 -5.69 8.28
CA ASP A 23 -6.52 -7.01 8.08
C ASP A 23 -6.92 -7.24 6.62
N THR A 24 -7.23 -6.18 5.88
CA THR A 24 -7.72 -6.29 4.51
C THR A 24 -6.77 -5.74 3.47
N GLY A 25 -5.66 -5.15 3.88
CA GLY A 25 -4.71 -4.57 2.94
C GLY A 25 -3.70 -3.66 3.61
N TYR A 26 -3.69 -2.40 3.20
CA TYR A 26 -2.72 -1.41 3.70
C TYR A 26 -3.38 -0.07 3.94
N GLN A 27 -2.79 0.72 4.81
CA GLN A 27 -3.28 2.04 5.14
C GLN A 27 -2.13 3.03 5.26
N LEU A 28 -2.33 4.22 4.72
CA LEU A 28 -1.40 5.32 4.86
C LEU A 28 -2.14 6.49 5.52
N ALA A 29 -1.60 6.98 6.62
CA ALA A 29 -2.14 8.17 7.28
C ALA A 29 -1.30 9.38 6.87
N THR A 30 -1.96 10.39 6.36
CA THR A 30 -1.34 11.67 6.07
C THR A 30 -1.87 12.71 7.06
N ARG A 31 -1.35 13.92 6.97
CA ARG A 31 -1.78 14.98 7.89
C ARG A 31 -3.29 15.21 7.86
N ASN A 32 -3.89 15.15 6.68
CA ASN A 32 -5.29 15.51 6.50
C ASN A 32 -6.18 14.38 6.00
N PHE A 33 -5.62 13.21 5.70
CA PHE A 33 -6.37 12.14 5.07
C PHE A 33 -5.88 10.77 5.52
N PHE A 34 -6.75 9.78 5.36
CA PHE A 34 -6.38 8.37 5.46
C PHE A 34 -6.58 7.73 4.10
N VAL A 35 -5.56 7.07 3.61
CA VAL A 35 -5.62 6.33 2.36
C VAL A 35 -5.69 4.86 2.70
N LYS A 36 -6.77 4.19 2.30
CA LYS A 36 -6.97 2.77 2.59
C LYS A 36 -6.98 1.99 1.29
N LEU A 37 -6.18 0.95 1.26
CA LEU A 37 -6.09 0.06 0.11
C LEU A 37 -6.50 -1.33 0.59
N ARG A 38 -7.62 -1.82 0.08
CA ARG A 38 -8.23 -3.08 0.53
C ARG A 38 -8.35 -4.07 -0.60
N LYS A 39 -8.24 -5.33 -0.26
CA LYS A 39 -8.42 -6.42 -1.21
C LYS A 39 -9.64 -7.22 -0.80
N SER A 40 -10.61 -7.34 -1.70
CA SER A 40 -11.83 -8.09 -1.43
C SER A 40 -11.58 -9.60 -1.47
N PRO A 41 -12.53 -10.41 -0.98
CA PRO A 41 -12.41 -11.86 -1.10
C PRO A 41 -12.26 -12.34 -2.55
N GLU A 42 -12.78 -11.58 -3.51
CA GLU A 42 -12.64 -11.89 -4.93
C GLU A 42 -11.31 -11.41 -5.49
N SER A 43 -10.42 -10.91 -4.64
CA SER A 43 -9.09 -10.41 -5.02
C SER A 43 -9.13 -9.12 -5.83
N ASN A 44 -10.20 -8.35 -5.73
CA ASN A 44 -10.28 -7.01 -6.32
C ASN A 44 -9.81 -5.97 -5.32
N ILE A 45 -9.00 -5.02 -5.80
CA ILE A 45 -8.41 -4.00 -4.95
C ILE A 45 -9.25 -2.74 -5.00
N GLU A 46 -9.50 -2.15 -3.84
CA GLU A 46 -10.24 -0.91 -3.70
C GLU A 46 -9.37 0.12 -2.99
N LEU A 47 -9.33 1.32 -3.52
CA LEU A 47 -8.66 2.45 -2.90
C LEU A 47 -9.72 3.41 -2.38
N VAL A 48 -9.63 3.76 -1.10
CA VAL A 48 -10.54 4.72 -0.48
C VAL A 48 -9.70 5.78 0.21
N VAL A 49 -10.01 7.03 -0.05
CA VAL A 49 -9.40 8.17 0.64
C VAL A 49 -10.46 8.78 1.54
N GLU A 50 -10.18 8.84 2.83
CA GLU A 50 -11.11 9.38 3.82
C GLU A 50 -10.55 10.65 4.45
N ASP A 51 -11.43 11.56 4.82
CA ASP A 51 -11.04 12.74 5.59
C ASP A 51 -10.93 12.37 7.09
N PRO A 52 -10.49 13.29 7.96
CA PRO A 52 -10.36 12.99 9.39
C PRO A 52 -11.65 12.61 10.06
N ASP A 53 -12.80 12.97 9.48
CA ASP A 53 -14.11 12.62 10.01
C ASP A 53 -14.58 11.24 9.52
N GLY A 54 -13.79 10.57 8.71
CA GLY A 54 -14.12 9.24 8.20
C GLY A 54 -14.99 9.24 6.96
N LYS A 55 -15.18 10.39 6.32
CA LYS A 55 -15.97 10.48 5.09
C LYS A 55 -15.10 10.18 3.87
N ASP A 56 -15.66 9.45 2.92
CA ASP A 56 -14.98 9.15 1.68
C ASP A 56 -14.83 10.42 0.84
N VAL A 57 -13.59 10.79 0.55
CA VAL A 57 -13.28 11.93 -0.30
C VAL A 57 -13.09 11.47 -1.74
N ALA A 58 -12.52 10.29 -1.91
CA ALA A 58 -12.30 9.70 -3.22
C ALA A 58 -12.29 8.18 -3.10
N ARG A 59 -12.64 7.53 -4.19
CA ARG A 59 -12.69 6.06 -4.22
C ARG A 59 -12.39 5.57 -5.63
N ALA A 60 -11.63 4.48 -5.72
CA ALA A 60 -11.37 3.79 -6.97
C ALA A 60 -11.37 2.31 -6.70
N ALA A 61 -11.82 1.51 -7.65
CA ALA A 61 -11.86 0.07 -7.49
C ALA A 61 -11.49 -0.62 -8.80
N GLN A 62 -10.91 -1.80 -8.68
CA GLN A 62 -10.60 -2.61 -9.84
C GLN A 62 -11.89 -3.13 -10.47
N LYS A 63 -11.87 -3.24 -11.79
CA LYS A 63 -12.94 -3.85 -12.55
C LYS A 63 -12.62 -5.32 -12.79
N PRO A 64 -13.63 -6.20 -12.76
CA PRO A 64 -13.39 -7.61 -13.04
C PRO A 64 -13.05 -7.83 -14.52
N ALA A 65 -12.41 -8.96 -14.82
CA ALA A 65 -12.13 -9.32 -16.18
C ALA A 65 -13.45 -9.53 -16.95
N PRO A 66 -13.50 -9.28 -18.26
CA PRO A 66 -12.36 -8.84 -19.08
C PRO A 66 -12.10 -7.32 -19.07
N GLU A 67 -13.04 -6.52 -18.55
CA GLU A 67 -12.92 -5.08 -18.59
C GLU A 67 -11.67 -4.57 -17.85
N GLY A 68 -11.33 -5.18 -16.73
CA GLY A 68 -10.20 -4.80 -15.91
C GLY A 68 -8.86 -4.97 -16.62
N ALA A 69 -8.80 -5.84 -17.61
CA ALA A 69 -7.55 -6.12 -18.31
C ALA A 69 -7.02 -4.90 -19.07
N ASP A 70 -7.91 -4.01 -19.51
CA ASP A 70 -7.54 -2.81 -20.26
C ASP A 70 -7.81 -1.52 -19.49
N ASP A 71 -8.21 -1.63 -18.23
CA ASP A 71 -8.56 -0.46 -17.43
C ASP A 71 -7.34 0.08 -16.69
N ASP A 72 -6.97 1.34 -16.96
CA ASP A 72 -5.79 1.94 -16.36
C ASP A 72 -5.85 1.98 -14.84
N VAL A 73 -6.99 2.32 -14.27
CA VAL A 73 -7.15 2.38 -12.82
C VAL A 73 -6.95 0.99 -12.22
N THR A 74 -7.55 -0.02 -12.85
CA THR A 74 -7.42 -1.41 -12.39
C THR A 74 -5.96 -1.85 -12.40
N LEU A 75 -5.25 -1.57 -13.49
CA LEU A 75 -3.84 -1.95 -13.63
C LEU A 75 -2.96 -1.20 -12.63
N ARG A 76 -3.23 0.08 -12.42
CA ARG A 76 -2.44 0.88 -11.48
C ARG A 76 -2.68 0.47 -10.03
N LEU A 77 -3.91 0.11 -9.69
CA LEU A 77 -4.21 -0.40 -8.34
C LEU A 77 -3.48 -1.72 -8.09
N ALA A 78 -3.45 -2.59 -9.09
CA ALA A 78 -2.72 -3.85 -8.98
C ALA A 78 -1.23 -3.58 -8.76
N TYR A 79 -0.67 -2.65 -9.51
CA TYR A 79 0.73 -2.29 -9.39
C TYR A 79 1.05 -1.69 -8.01
N LEU A 80 0.20 -0.79 -7.55
CA LEU A 80 0.37 -0.18 -6.23
C LEU A 80 0.34 -1.25 -5.12
N TYR A 81 -0.64 -2.14 -5.18
CA TYR A 81 -0.76 -3.19 -4.17
C TYR A 81 0.45 -4.12 -4.18
N GLN A 82 0.89 -4.53 -5.38
CA GLN A 82 2.08 -5.36 -5.52
C GLN A 82 3.33 -4.66 -5.00
N SER A 83 3.43 -3.36 -5.22
CA SER A 83 4.57 -2.58 -4.72
C SER A 83 4.62 -2.58 -3.20
N LEU A 84 3.44 -2.52 -2.56
CA LEU A 84 3.36 -2.61 -1.10
C LEU A 84 3.68 -4.00 -0.59
N GLU A 85 3.20 -5.03 -1.29
CA GLU A 85 3.52 -6.41 -0.92
C GLU A 85 5.02 -6.70 -1.07
N LYS A 86 5.63 -6.06 -2.07
CA LYS A 86 7.05 -6.22 -2.33
C LYS A 86 7.92 -5.22 -1.59
N LYS A 87 7.33 -4.44 -0.70
CA LYS A 87 8.10 -3.51 0.10
C LYS A 87 9.02 -4.33 1.01
N PRO A 88 9.86 -5.15 0.39
CA PRO A 88 10.72 -6.07 1.09
C PRO A 88 11.92 -5.38 1.66
N ILE A 89 12.20 -4.20 1.16
CA ILE A 89 13.31 -3.40 1.66
C ILE A 89 13.16 -3.20 3.16
N ASP A 90 11.96 -2.84 3.60
CA ASP A 90 11.72 -2.65 5.02
C ASP A 90 11.76 -3.95 5.78
N ARG A 91 11.23 -5.02 5.19
CA ARG A 91 11.28 -6.33 5.82
C ARG A 91 12.71 -6.85 5.89
N ILE A 92 13.47 -6.66 4.82
CA ILE A 92 14.86 -7.06 4.78
C ILE A 92 15.66 -6.25 5.79
N SER A 93 15.42 -4.95 5.85
CA SER A 93 16.07 -4.10 6.83
C SER A 93 15.74 -4.52 8.25
N ALA A 94 14.48 -4.84 8.50
CA ALA A 94 14.07 -5.32 9.82
C ALA A 94 14.75 -6.63 10.17
N LEU A 95 14.85 -7.55 9.21
CA LEU A 95 15.53 -8.82 9.41
C LEU A 95 17.02 -8.60 9.64
N ASP A 96 17.63 -7.70 8.89
CA ASP A 96 19.03 -7.36 9.06
C ASP A 96 19.27 -6.78 10.45
N ASP A 97 18.37 -5.94 10.93
CA ASP A 97 18.48 -5.36 12.25
C ASP A 97 18.36 -6.43 13.33
N VAL A 98 17.44 -7.36 13.18
CA VAL A 98 17.29 -8.48 14.11
C VAL A 98 18.57 -9.33 14.12
N ILE A 99 19.07 -9.66 12.94
CA ILE A 99 20.28 -10.45 12.82
C ILE A 99 21.46 -9.71 13.45
N ARG A 100 21.57 -8.43 13.20
CA ARG A 100 22.63 -7.61 13.76
C ARG A 100 22.57 -7.58 15.28
N GLU A 101 21.37 -7.42 15.82
CA GLU A 101 21.18 -7.44 17.27
C GLU A 101 21.55 -8.80 17.86
N LEU A 102 21.15 -9.87 17.20
CA LEU A 102 21.49 -11.20 17.63
C LEU A 102 23.01 -11.43 17.63
N ARG A 103 23.68 -10.97 16.60
CA ARG A 103 25.12 -11.10 16.51
C ARG A 103 25.85 -10.23 17.51
N THR A 104 25.45 -8.98 17.60
CA THR A 104 26.10 -8.03 18.49
C THR A 104 25.79 -8.33 19.94
N GLY A 105 24.55 -8.60 20.19
CA GLY A 105 24.09 -8.89 21.53
C GLY A 105 24.63 -10.17 22.09
N ARG A 106 24.93 -11.14 21.22
CA ARG A 106 25.51 -12.36 21.69
C ARG A 106 26.89 -12.41 21.34
N GLY A 107 27.15 -11.84 20.21
CA GLY A 107 28.45 -11.96 19.73
C GLY A 107 29.35 -11.06 20.38
N GLY A 108 28.79 -10.09 20.84
CA GLY A 108 29.58 -9.30 21.67
C GLY A 108 30.17 -10.34 22.52
N ARG A 109 29.56 -11.35 22.43
CA ARG A 109 29.95 -12.39 23.08
C ARG A 109 30.81 -13.24 22.48
#